data_03d60177a501901edd623678c0c5cd57
#
_entry.id   03d60177a501901edd623678c0c5cd57
#
_cell.length_a   1.000
_cell.length_b   1.000
_cell.length_c   1.000
_cell.angle_alpha   90.00
_cell.angle_beta   90.00
_cell.angle_gamma   90.00
#
_symmetry.space_group_name_H-M   'P 1'
#
loop_
_entity.id
_entity.type
_entity.pdbx_description
1 polymer ?
#
loop_
_entity_poly.entity_id
_entity_poly.type
_entity_poly.pdbx_seq_one_letter_code
_entity_poly.pdbx_strand_id
1 'polypeptide(L)'
;TEIYTLSLHDALPIFAEGKGKGEFYTPKCIVNLIAEMLEPYDGILYDPCCGSGGMFVQSIKFVEAHSGNKKKVSIYGQEYTNTTFKLAKMNLAIRGISANLGEMAANTFTNDQHKDLKADFIMANPPFNQKQWRYADELVDDPRWNGYEVPPTSNANYGWILNIVSKLSQNGVAGFLLANGALSDDGTELKIRQQLIENHLVEAIIILPRNLFYTTDISVTLWILNKNKKARVVEQNGKLKRYRDREDEILFMDLRQMGSPYEKKYIELTKKIGRAHV
;
A
#
# COMPACT_ATOMS: atom_id res chain seq x y z
N THR A 1 -7.29 -6.51 38.26
CA THR A 1 -8.31 -6.15 37.22
C THR A 1 -7.54 -5.49 36.10
N GLU A 2 -7.16 -6.26 35.08
CA GLU A 2 -6.56 -5.70 33.87
C GLU A 2 -7.65 -4.97 33.09
N ILE A 3 -7.52 -3.66 32.99
CA ILE A 3 -8.39 -2.84 32.15
C ILE A 3 -7.86 -2.98 30.73
N TYR A 4 -8.48 -3.85 29.95
CA TYR A 4 -8.28 -3.87 28.50
C TYR A 4 -8.94 -2.63 27.89
N THR A 5 -8.20 -1.57 27.71
CA THR A 5 -8.59 -0.47 26.84
C THR A 5 -8.51 -0.98 25.39
N LEU A 6 -9.65 -1.41 24.84
CA LEU A 6 -9.82 -1.52 23.39
C LEU A 6 -9.41 -0.17 22.80
N SER A 7 -8.33 -0.15 22.02
CA SER A 7 -7.95 1.09 21.35
C SER A 7 -9.09 1.45 20.38
N LEU A 8 -9.39 2.74 20.23
CA LEU A 8 -10.35 3.22 19.23
C LEU A 8 -10.06 2.61 17.85
N HIS A 9 -8.80 2.28 17.60
CA HIS A 9 -8.31 1.59 16.40
C HIS A 9 -8.80 0.13 16.29
N ASP A 10 -9.03 -0.55 17.39
CA ASP A 10 -9.50 -1.93 17.40
C ASP A 10 -11.05 -2.02 17.32
N ALA A 11 -11.74 -0.94 17.71
CA ALA A 11 -13.19 -0.85 17.67
C ALA A 11 -13.73 -0.24 16.34
N LEU A 12 -13.01 0.69 15.72
CA LEU A 12 -13.44 1.39 14.51
C LEU A 12 -13.61 0.50 13.26
N PRO A 13 -12.79 -0.55 13.02
CA PRO A 13 -12.95 -1.43 11.87
C PRO A 13 -14.31 -2.14 11.82
N ILE A 14 -14.87 -2.45 12.97
CA ILE A 14 -16.13 -3.22 13.08
C ILE A 14 -17.34 -2.41 12.57
N PHE A 15 -17.25 -1.08 12.63
CA PHE A 15 -18.34 -0.18 12.22
C PHE A 15 -18.17 0.42 10.81
N ALA A 16 -16.96 0.38 10.24
CA ALA A 16 -16.64 1.03 8.96
C ALA A 16 -16.67 0.10 7.74
N GLU A 17 -16.86 -1.20 7.94
CA GLU A 17 -16.91 -2.16 6.84
C GLU A 17 -18.23 -2.07 6.08
N GLY A 18 -18.26 -1.24 5.06
CA GLY A 18 -19.33 -1.17 4.08
C GLY A 18 -19.41 -2.48 3.28
N LYS A 19 -20.43 -3.30 3.54
CA LYS A 19 -20.78 -4.43 2.70
C LYS A 19 -21.06 -3.92 1.28
N GLY A 20 -20.11 -4.03 0.35
CA GLY A 20 -20.49 -3.89 -1.04
C GLY A 20 -19.54 -3.28 -2.06
N LYS A 21 -18.32 -2.82 -1.73
CA LYS A 21 -17.45 -2.17 -2.74
C LYS A 21 -15.98 -2.64 -2.79
N GLY A 22 -15.65 -3.80 -2.21
CA GLY A 22 -14.26 -4.30 -2.23
C GLY A 22 -13.30 -3.54 -1.31
N GLU A 23 -13.82 -2.71 -0.41
CA GLU A 23 -13.04 -1.98 0.59
C GLU A 23 -12.88 -2.86 1.83
N PHE A 24 -11.65 -3.16 2.20
CA PHE A 24 -11.33 -4.00 3.34
C PHE A 24 -10.35 -3.30 4.26
N TYR A 25 -10.60 -3.38 5.56
CA TYR A 25 -9.61 -2.96 6.55
C TYR A 25 -8.36 -3.83 6.45
N THR A 26 -7.20 -3.20 6.32
CA THR A 26 -5.94 -3.93 6.21
C THR A 26 -5.48 -4.41 7.60
N PRO A 27 -5.37 -5.72 7.82
CA PRO A 27 -4.90 -6.28 9.09
C PRO A 27 -3.53 -5.74 9.51
N LYS A 28 -3.34 -5.50 10.81
CA LYS A 28 -2.09 -4.93 11.36
C LYS A 28 -0.85 -5.74 10.96
N CYS A 29 -0.95 -7.06 10.90
CA CYS A 29 0.16 -7.93 10.54
C CYS A 29 0.64 -7.69 9.10
N ILE A 30 -0.26 -7.39 8.17
CA ILE A 30 0.07 -7.06 6.78
C ILE A 30 0.73 -5.67 6.72
N VAL A 31 0.15 -4.68 7.41
CA VAL A 31 0.73 -3.33 7.44
C VAL A 31 2.14 -3.34 8.04
N ASN A 32 2.33 -4.11 9.11
CA ASN A 32 3.64 -4.29 9.73
C ASN A 32 4.63 -4.96 8.74
N LEU A 33 4.19 -5.99 8.01
CA LEU A 33 5.04 -6.62 6.98
C LEU A 33 5.47 -5.60 5.92
N ILE A 34 4.55 -4.80 5.41
CA ILE A 34 4.88 -3.75 4.43
C ILE A 34 5.85 -2.73 5.04
N ALA A 35 5.59 -2.27 6.27
CA ALA A 35 6.47 -1.29 6.93
C ALA A 35 7.87 -1.85 7.20
N GLU A 36 8.00 -3.12 7.60
CA GLU A 36 9.30 -3.79 7.77
C GLU A 36 10.07 -3.96 6.45
N MET A 37 9.36 -4.13 5.32
CA MET A 37 9.99 -4.25 4.01
C MET A 37 10.42 -2.91 3.43
N LEU A 38 9.60 -1.86 3.62
CA LEU A 38 9.87 -0.53 3.07
C LEU A 38 10.73 0.33 3.98
N GLU A 39 10.66 0.14 5.29
CA GLU A 39 11.40 0.89 6.32
C GLU A 39 11.25 2.42 6.19
N PRO A 40 10.04 2.98 6.27
CA PRO A 40 9.74 4.39 6.00
C PRO A 40 10.19 5.30 7.15
N TYR A 41 11.51 5.44 7.37
CA TYR A 41 12.09 6.21 8.48
C TYR A 41 12.08 7.73 8.27
N ASP A 42 12.13 8.19 7.03
CA ASP A 42 12.12 9.61 6.67
C ASP A 42 11.60 9.82 5.24
N GLY A 43 11.24 11.05 4.90
CA GLY A 43 10.70 11.39 3.59
C GLY A 43 9.17 11.39 3.53
N ILE A 44 8.64 11.29 2.33
CA ILE A 44 7.20 11.36 2.05
C ILE A 44 6.60 9.96 1.99
N LEU A 45 5.63 9.70 2.89
CA LEU A 45 4.79 8.50 2.87
C LEU A 45 3.41 8.85 2.31
N TYR A 46 2.97 8.14 1.27
CA TYR A 46 1.70 8.37 0.60
C TYR A 46 0.82 7.11 0.55
N ASP A 47 -0.48 7.32 0.71
CA ASP A 47 -1.51 6.30 0.47
C ASP A 47 -2.66 6.91 -0.36
N PRO A 48 -2.84 6.49 -1.63
CA PRO A 48 -3.86 7.04 -2.53
C PRO A 48 -5.30 6.61 -2.20
N CYS A 49 -5.48 5.69 -1.25
CA CYS A 49 -6.78 5.15 -0.83
C CYS A 49 -6.77 4.83 0.67
N CYS A 50 -6.42 5.84 1.49
CA CYS A 50 -5.94 5.67 2.85
C CYS A 50 -6.96 5.12 3.85
N GLY A 51 -8.23 5.00 3.47
CA GLY A 51 -9.26 4.53 4.36
C GLY A 51 -9.33 5.36 5.64
N SER A 52 -9.35 4.71 6.78
CA SER A 52 -9.29 5.35 8.11
C SER A 52 -7.88 5.79 8.55
N GLY A 53 -6.88 5.73 7.68
CA GLY A 53 -5.49 6.10 7.98
C GLY A 53 -4.71 5.02 8.76
N GLY A 54 -5.17 3.78 8.75
CA GLY A 54 -4.55 2.67 9.49
C GLY A 54 -3.11 2.38 9.07
N MET A 55 -2.78 2.48 7.77
CA MET A 55 -1.42 2.34 7.25
C MET A 55 -0.47 3.36 7.88
N PHE A 56 -0.88 4.63 7.92
CA PHE A 56 -0.06 5.70 8.51
C PHE A 56 0.21 5.48 10.00
N VAL A 57 -0.83 5.09 10.75
CA VAL A 57 -0.69 4.82 12.20
C VAL A 57 0.33 3.72 12.46
N GLN A 58 0.28 2.61 11.72
CA GLN A 58 1.23 1.51 11.91
C GLN A 58 2.64 1.87 11.42
N SER A 59 2.77 2.63 10.33
CA SER A 59 4.07 3.11 9.85
C SER A 59 4.75 4.03 10.89
N ILE A 60 4.01 4.94 11.52
CA ILE A 60 4.57 5.77 12.59
C ILE A 60 4.96 4.92 13.80
N LYS A 61 4.15 3.93 14.19
CA LYS A 61 4.53 2.99 15.26
C LYS A 61 5.78 2.19 14.92
N PHE A 62 5.94 1.78 13.66
CA PHE A 62 7.16 1.13 13.18
C PHE A 62 8.38 2.05 13.38
N VAL A 63 8.30 3.30 12.95
CA VAL A 63 9.38 4.28 13.10
C VAL A 63 9.75 4.46 14.58
N GLU A 64 8.76 4.65 15.46
CA GLU A 64 8.97 4.81 16.90
C GLU A 64 9.60 3.54 17.53
N ALA A 65 9.13 2.35 17.16
CA ALA A 65 9.64 1.07 17.68
C ALA A 65 11.10 0.80 17.29
N HIS A 66 11.56 1.37 16.17
CA HIS A 66 12.93 1.26 15.67
C HIS A 66 13.81 2.49 16.00
N SER A 67 13.43 3.27 17.01
CA SER A 67 14.15 4.47 17.44
C SER A 67 14.30 5.55 16.36
N GLY A 68 13.40 5.55 15.37
CA GLY A 68 13.33 6.58 14.34
C GLY A 68 12.63 7.85 14.84
N ASN A 69 12.80 8.93 14.09
CA ASN A 69 12.16 10.21 14.38
C ASN A 69 10.93 10.41 13.50
N LYS A 70 9.73 10.20 14.05
CA LYS A 70 8.47 10.36 13.31
C LYS A 70 8.26 11.74 12.68
N LYS A 71 8.95 12.79 13.17
CA LYS A 71 8.89 14.15 12.59
C LYS A 71 9.58 14.26 11.24
N LYS A 72 10.39 13.25 10.86
CA LYS A 72 11.02 13.18 9.54
C LYS A 72 10.11 12.57 8.48
N VAL A 73 8.98 12.00 8.86
CA VAL A 73 8.00 11.40 7.93
C VAL A 73 6.88 12.39 7.68
N SER A 74 6.74 12.81 6.43
CA SER A 74 5.64 13.65 5.93
C SER A 74 4.56 12.77 5.33
N ILE A 75 3.35 12.83 5.88
CA ILE A 75 2.25 11.93 5.51
C ILE A 75 1.30 12.62 4.56
N TYR A 76 1.02 11.98 3.44
CA TYR A 76 0.03 12.37 2.45
C TYR A 76 -0.94 11.22 2.20
N GLY A 77 -2.21 11.54 1.97
CA GLY A 77 -3.22 10.52 1.68
C GLY A 77 -4.39 11.08 0.92
N GLN A 78 -5.17 10.19 0.35
CA GLN A 78 -6.43 10.53 -0.26
C GLN A 78 -7.47 9.45 0.05
N GLU A 79 -8.71 9.88 0.23
CA GLU A 79 -9.84 8.99 0.52
C GLU A 79 -11.08 9.45 -0.25
N TYR A 80 -11.76 8.50 -0.86
CA TYR A 80 -12.94 8.78 -1.69
C TYR A 80 -14.19 9.10 -0.88
N THR A 81 -14.41 8.37 0.22
CA THR A 81 -15.66 8.42 1.00
C THR A 81 -15.59 9.50 2.08
N ASN A 82 -16.53 10.46 2.08
CA ASN A 82 -16.52 11.59 3.02
C ASN A 82 -16.53 11.16 4.49
N THR A 83 -17.29 10.13 4.84
CA THR A 83 -17.34 9.60 6.21
C THR A 83 -15.98 9.02 6.62
N THR A 84 -15.37 8.22 5.76
CA THR A 84 -14.06 7.60 5.99
C THR A 84 -12.95 8.64 6.03
N PHE A 85 -13.00 9.67 5.16
CA PHE A 85 -12.07 10.80 5.19
C PHE A 85 -12.11 11.56 6.54
N LYS A 86 -13.31 11.86 7.06
CA LYS A 86 -13.46 12.47 8.38
C LYS A 86 -12.92 11.57 9.49
N LEU A 87 -13.19 10.27 9.38
CA LEU A 87 -12.68 9.27 10.31
C LEU A 87 -11.16 9.21 10.30
N ALA A 88 -10.52 9.25 9.12
CA ALA A 88 -9.07 9.32 8.98
C ALA A 88 -8.49 10.55 9.68
N LYS A 89 -9.07 11.73 9.43
CA LYS A 89 -8.67 12.97 10.12
C LYS A 89 -8.74 12.85 11.63
N MET A 90 -9.84 12.32 12.17
CA MET A 90 -10.00 12.10 13.60
C MET A 90 -8.98 11.09 14.14
N ASN A 91 -8.83 9.97 13.46
CA ASN A 91 -7.94 8.89 13.85
C ASN A 91 -6.47 9.37 13.96
N LEU A 92 -6.02 10.15 12.99
CA LEU A 92 -4.67 10.71 12.98
C LEU A 92 -4.50 11.82 14.02
N ALA A 93 -5.48 12.73 14.16
CA ALA A 93 -5.45 13.83 15.12
C ALA A 93 -5.37 13.33 16.57
N ILE A 94 -6.17 12.34 16.97
CA ILE A 94 -6.15 11.74 18.32
C ILE A 94 -4.77 11.15 18.66
N ARG A 95 -4.01 10.71 17.64
CA ARG A 95 -2.67 10.14 17.80
C ARG A 95 -1.54 11.14 17.62
N GLY A 96 -1.87 12.42 17.42
CA GLY A 96 -0.89 13.47 17.18
C GLY A 96 -0.08 13.27 15.90
N ILE A 97 -0.69 12.64 14.89
CA ILE A 97 -0.09 12.42 13.57
C ILE A 97 -0.59 13.51 12.63
N SER A 98 0.32 14.36 12.15
CA SER A 98 0.04 15.35 11.12
C SER A 98 0.05 14.69 9.76
N ALA A 99 -0.99 14.93 8.95
CA ALA A 99 -1.11 14.39 7.60
C ALA A 99 -1.85 15.35 6.68
N ASN A 100 -1.43 15.43 5.42
CA ASN A 100 -2.16 16.11 4.37
C ASN A 100 -3.02 15.08 3.62
N LEU A 101 -4.31 15.07 3.89
CA LEU A 101 -5.27 14.17 3.22
C LEU A 101 -6.01 14.83 2.05
N GLY A 102 -5.54 16.01 1.60
CA GLY A 102 -6.26 16.86 0.68
C GLY A 102 -7.32 17.72 1.35
N GLU A 103 -7.99 18.54 0.57
CA GLU A 103 -9.01 19.49 1.06
C GLU A 103 -10.32 18.78 1.40
N MET A 104 -10.69 17.79 0.59
CA MET A 104 -11.94 17.05 0.68
C MET A 104 -11.76 15.56 0.35
N ALA A 105 -12.78 14.79 0.65
CA ALA A 105 -12.91 13.42 0.15
C ALA A 105 -13.02 13.45 -1.39
N ALA A 106 -12.19 12.70 -2.09
CA ALA A 106 -12.11 12.77 -3.55
C ALA A 106 -11.64 11.45 -4.17
N ASN A 107 -12.14 11.17 -5.36
CA ASN A 107 -11.68 10.04 -6.16
C ASN A 107 -10.26 10.32 -6.67
N THR A 108 -9.33 9.43 -6.35
CA THR A 108 -7.91 9.55 -6.70
C THR A 108 -7.67 9.59 -8.22
N PHE A 109 -8.55 8.97 -9.01
CA PHE A 109 -8.41 8.97 -10.47
C PHE A 109 -8.92 10.26 -11.10
N THR A 110 -10.11 10.72 -10.71
CA THR A 110 -10.78 11.84 -11.38
C THR A 110 -10.57 13.18 -10.69
N ASN A 111 -10.18 13.19 -9.43
CA ASN A 111 -9.87 14.39 -8.65
C ASN A 111 -8.67 14.16 -7.74
N ASP A 112 -7.49 14.05 -8.34
CA ASP A 112 -6.22 13.90 -7.62
C ASP A 112 -5.88 15.18 -6.85
N GLN A 113 -5.91 15.10 -5.52
CA GLN A 113 -5.62 16.21 -4.61
C GLN A 113 -4.10 16.46 -4.45
N HIS A 114 -3.26 15.57 -4.99
CA HIS A 114 -1.80 15.58 -4.84
C HIS A 114 -1.08 15.41 -6.18
N LYS A 115 -1.49 16.17 -7.21
CA LYS A 115 -1.05 15.98 -8.62
C LYS A 115 0.48 15.91 -8.77
N ASP A 116 1.21 16.79 -8.11
CA ASP A 116 2.66 16.94 -8.26
C ASP A 116 3.47 16.17 -7.21
N LEU A 117 2.78 15.43 -6.34
CA LEU A 117 3.43 14.68 -5.27
C LEU A 117 4.36 13.61 -5.84
N LYS A 118 5.58 13.55 -5.30
CA LYS A 118 6.53 12.46 -5.48
C LYS A 118 6.89 11.90 -4.12
N ALA A 119 6.44 10.68 -3.87
CA ALA A 119 6.58 10.01 -2.56
C ALA A 119 7.80 9.09 -2.54
N ASP A 120 8.49 9.07 -1.42
CA ASP A 120 9.60 8.16 -1.18
C ASP A 120 9.09 6.76 -0.82
N PHE A 121 7.93 6.72 -0.16
CA PHE A 121 7.25 5.48 0.21
C PHE A 121 5.76 5.57 -0.14
N ILE A 122 5.24 4.52 -0.76
CA ILE A 122 3.79 4.36 -0.96
C ILE A 122 3.38 3.05 -0.31
N MET A 123 2.38 3.11 0.57
CA MET A 123 1.78 1.94 1.19
C MET A 123 0.28 1.98 0.96
N ALA A 124 -0.27 0.99 0.26
CA ALA A 124 -1.67 1.03 -0.13
C ALA A 124 -2.36 -0.33 -0.09
N ASN A 125 -3.66 -0.29 0.19
CA ASN A 125 -4.57 -1.41 -0.04
C ASN A 125 -5.74 -0.94 -0.92
N PRO A 126 -5.54 -0.83 -2.24
CA PRO A 126 -6.58 -0.35 -3.14
C PRO A 126 -7.80 -1.29 -3.15
N PRO A 127 -9.00 -0.79 -3.51
CA PRO A 127 -10.16 -1.64 -3.75
C PRO A 127 -9.87 -2.72 -4.78
N PHE A 128 -10.08 -4.00 -4.42
CA PHE A 128 -9.77 -5.13 -5.29
C PHE A 128 -10.78 -5.25 -6.43
N ASN A 129 -10.27 -5.43 -7.65
CA ASN A 129 -11.07 -5.70 -8.85
C ASN A 129 -12.21 -4.69 -9.06
N GLN A 130 -11.97 -3.43 -8.77
CA GLN A 130 -12.95 -2.36 -8.94
C GLN A 130 -13.34 -2.23 -10.41
N LYS A 131 -14.62 -2.45 -10.71
CA LYS A 131 -15.20 -2.34 -12.05
C LYS A 131 -15.72 -0.94 -12.30
N GLN A 132 -15.82 -0.56 -13.58
CA GLN A 132 -16.42 0.71 -14.01
C GLN A 132 -15.84 1.92 -13.26
N TRP A 133 -14.53 1.93 -13.09
CA TRP A 133 -13.81 2.95 -12.32
C TRP A 133 -13.59 4.25 -13.09
N ARG A 134 -13.77 4.22 -14.42
CA ARG A 134 -13.81 5.35 -15.33
C ARG A 134 -14.70 5.07 -16.52
N TYR A 135 -15.14 6.09 -17.25
CA TYR A 135 -15.80 5.93 -18.55
C TYR A 135 -14.79 5.59 -19.64
N ALA A 136 -15.27 5.16 -20.81
CA ALA A 136 -14.40 4.67 -21.89
C ALA A 136 -13.48 5.77 -22.45
N ASP A 137 -13.98 6.99 -22.53
CA ASP A 137 -13.30 8.19 -23.02
C ASP A 137 -12.66 9.04 -21.89
N GLU A 138 -12.85 8.66 -20.65
CA GLU A 138 -12.30 9.34 -19.48
C GLU A 138 -10.87 8.89 -19.20
N LEU A 139 -9.99 9.82 -18.85
CA LEU A 139 -8.59 9.56 -18.46
C LEU A 139 -7.74 8.83 -19.52
N VAL A 140 -8.11 8.88 -20.81
CA VAL A 140 -7.33 8.22 -21.87
C VAL A 140 -5.97 8.87 -22.09
N ASP A 141 -5.89 10.19 -21.95
CA ASP A 141 -4.66 10.99 -22.09
C ASP A 141 -4.07 11.39 -20.73
N ASP A 142 -4.39 10.67 -19.65
CA ASP A 142 -3.90 11.00 -18.33
C ASP A 142 -2.39 10.77 -18.22
N PRO A 143 -1.60 11.75 -17.74
CA PRO A 143 -0.15 11.65 -17.67
C PRO A 143 0.38 10.51 -16.80
N ARG A 144 -0.46 9.94 -15.93
CA ARG A 144 -0.09 8.77 -15.11
C ARG A 144 0.16 7.51 -15.95
N TRP A 145 -0.39 7.47 -17.17
CA TRP A 145 -0.22 6.35 -18.10
C TRP A 145 0.93 6.54 -19.10
N ASN A 146 1.63 7.67 -19.06
CA ASN A 146 2.71 7.96 -20.02
C ASN A 146 3.77 6.85 -20.01
N GLY A 147 4.00 6.25 -21.18
CA GLY A 147 4.91 5.12 -21.38
C GLY A 147 4.30 3.74 -21.09
N TYR A 148 2.97 3.69 -20.86
CA TYR A 148 2.21 2.47 -20.62
C TYR A 148 0.95 2.45 -21.48
N GLU A 149 0.38 1.25 -21.66
CA GLU A 149 -0.99 1.13 -22.19
C GLU A 149 -1.99 1.76 -21.20
N VAL A 150 -3.08 2.30 -21.75
CA VAL A 150 -4.17 2.86 -20.93
C VAL A 150 -4.89 1.73 -20.20
N PRO A 151 -4.99 1.74 -18.85
CA PRO A 151 -5.63 0.66 -18.10
C PRO A 151 -7.10 0.47 -18.50
N PRO A 152 -7.60 -0.77 -18.59
CA PRO A 152 -8.95 -1.06 -19.06
C PRO A 152 -10.02 -0.53 -18.09
N THR A 153 -11.20 -0.20 -18.61
CA THR A 153 -12.35 0.26 -17.80
C THR A 153 -12.96 -0.86 -16.97
N SER A 154 -12.75 -2.11 -17.39
CA SER A 154 -13.31 -3.31 -16.75
C SER A 154 -12.77 -3.58 -15.34
N ASN A 155 -11.52 -3.16 -15.08
CA ASN A 155 -10.83 -3.43 -13.82
C ASN A 155 -9.79 -2.33 -13.52
N ALA A 156 -9.82 -1.78 -12.29
CA ALA A 156 -8.92 -0.70 -11.86
C ALA A 156 -7.55 -1.17 -11.38
N ASN A 157 -7.28 -2.47 -11.27
CA ASN A 157 -6.04 -2.97 -10.67
C ASN A 157 -4.79 -2.31 -11.27
N TYR A 158 -4.71 -2.27 -12.60
CA TYR A 158 -3.58 -1.64 -13.30
C TYR A 158 -3.65 -0.11 -13.33
N GLY A 159 -4.82 0.48 -13.19
CA GLY A 159 -4.99 1.92 -12.92
C GLY A 159 -4.34 2.30 -11.58
N TRP A 160 -4.56 1.50 -10.53
CA TRP A 160 -3.91 1.70 -9.23
C TRP A 160 -2.40 1.51 -9.30
N ILE A 161 -1.92 0.47 -10.00
CA ILE A 161 -0.48 0.25 -10.19
C ILE A 161 0.17 1.46 -10.85
N LEU A 162 -0.38 1.94 -11.97
CA LEU A 162 0.21 3.08 -12.70
C LEU A 162 0.07 4.41 -11.94
N ASN A 163 -1.03 4.61 -11.20
CA ASN A 163 -1.14 5.74 -10.29
C ASN A 163 0.00 5.72 -9.25
N ILE A 164 0.26 4.57 -8.63
CA ILE A 164 1.37 4.39 -7.68
C ILE A 164 2.71 4.68 -8.35
N VAL A 165 3.00 4.07 -9.51
CA VAL A 165 4.24 4.31 -10.27
C VAL A 165 4.46 5.77 -10.57
N SER A 166 3.40 6.48 -10.98
CA SER A 166 3.46 7.91 -11.33
C SER A 166 3.79 8.80 -10.12
N LYS A 167 3.41 8.37 -8.91
CA LYS A 167 3.62 9.11 -7.67
C LYS A 167 4.93 8.78 -6.95
N LEU A 168 5.67 7.76 -7.36
CA LEU A 168 6.97 7.46 -6.77
C LEU A 168 8.01 8.52 -7.15
N SER A 169 8.83 8.92 -6.16
CA SER A 169 10.05 9.70 -6.36
C SER A 169 11.09 8.87 -7.13
N GLN A 170 12.21 9.48 -7.51
CA GLN A 170 13.26 8.82 -8.28
C GLN A 170 13.84 7.57 -7.59
N ASN A 171 13.87 7.56 -6.25
CA ASN A 171 14.32 6.43 -5.43
C ASN A 171 13.17 5.81 -4.62
N GLY A 172 11.94 6.14 -4.97
CA GLY A 172 10.76 5.73 -4.22
C GLY A 172 10.46 4.25 -4.32
N VAL A 173 9.90 3.70 -3.26
CA VAL A 173 9.49 2.30 -3.13
C VAL A 173 8.03 2.23 -2.72
N ALA A 174 7.27 1.32 -3.35
CA ALA A 174 5.88 1.09 -3.01
C ALA A 174 5.64 -0.35 -2.54
N GLY A 175 4.81 -0.53 -1.52
CA GLY A 175 4.25 -1.81 -1.11
C GLY A 175 2.73 -1.74 -1.09
N PHE A 176 2.05 -2.53 -1.91
CA PHE A 176 0.59 -2.49 -2.00
C PHE A 176 0.00 -3.86 -2.31
N LEU A 177 -1.29 -4.01 -1.98
CA LEU A 177 -2.01 -5.27 -2.09
C LEU A 177 -2.89 -5.30 -3.32
N LEU A 178 -2.93 -6.42 -4.00
CA LEU A 178 -3.93 -6.73 -5.03
C LEU A 178 -4.43 -8.15 -4.88
N ALA A 179 -5.61 -8.43 -5.41
CA ALA A 179 -6.10 -9.80 -5.54
C ALA A 179 -5.17 -10.60 -6.48
N ASN A 180 -5.01 -11.90 -6.21
CA ASN A 180 -4.09 -12.75 -6.98
C ASN A 180 -4.39 -12.76 -8.49
N GLY A 181 -5.64 -12.54 -8.91
CA GLY A 181 -6.04 -12.44 -10.31
C GLY A 181 -5.23 -11.40 -11.09
N ALA A 182 -4.78 -10.32 -10.46
CA ALA A 182 -3.95 -9.30 -11.09
C ALA A 182 -2.62 -9.82 -11.66
N LEU A 183 -2.15 -11.00 -11.25
CA LEU A 183 -0.95 -11.65 -11.78
C LEU A 183 -1.18 -12.38 -13.10
N SER A 184 -2.42 -12.73 -13.43
CA SER A 184 -2.77 -13.60 -14.55
C SER A 184 -3.71 -12.96 -15.59
N ASP A 185 -4.10 -11.70 -15.38
CA ASP A 185 -4.94 -10.98 -16.33
C ASP A 185 -4.24 -10.85 -17.69
N ASP A 186 -5.03 -11.00 -18.76
CA ASP A 186 -4.58 -10.96 -20.16
C ASP A 186 -4.78 -9.58 -20.81
N GLY A 187 -4.51 -9.50 -22.12
CA GLY A 187 -4.81 -8.32 -22.93
C GLY A 187 -3.97 -7.09 -22.53
N THR A 188 -4.64 -5.97 -22.29
CA THR A 188 -3.99 -4.69 -21.93
C THR A 188 -3.25 -4.80 -20.60
N GLU A 189 -3.79 -5.52 -19.63
CA GLU A 189 -3.20 -5.71 -18.32
C GLU A 189 -1.90 -6.52 -18.40
N LEU A 190 -1.85 -7.55 -19.26
CA LEU A 190 -0.61 -8.27 -19.56
C LEU A 190 0.47 -7.35 -20.14
N LYS A 191 0.11 -6.47 -21.11
CA LYS A 191 1.06 -5.52 -21.70
C LYS A 191 1.62 -4.54 -20.68
N ILE A 192 0.77 -3.98 -19.81
CA ILE A 192 1.24 -3.09 -18.73
C ILE A 192 2.19 -3.85 -17.79
N ARG A 193 1.87 -5.11 -17.46
CA ARG A 193 2.74 -5.95 -16.64
C ARG A 193 4.10 -6.19 -17.27
N GLN A 194 4.14 -6.45 -18.58
CA GLN A 194 5.39 -6.56 -19.35
C GLN A 194 6.18 -5.25 -19.29
N GLN A 195 5.55 -4.11 -19.55
CA GLN A 195 6.18 -2.79 -19.47
C GLN A 195 6.74 -2.47 -18.07
N LEU A 196 6.05 -2.88 -16.99
CA LEU A 196 6.56 -2.71 -15.63
C LEU A 196 7.85 -3.53 -15.39
N ILE A 197 7.94 -4.73 -15.96
CA ILE A 197 9.13 -5.60 -15.88
C ILE A 197 10.26 -5.01 -16.74
N GLU A 198 9.99 -4.63 -17.96
CA GLU A 198 10.95 -4.02 -18.90
C GLU A 198 11.51 -2.68 -18.36
N ASN A 199 10.71 -1.94 -17.60
CA ASN A 199 11.13 -0.73 -16.89
C ASN A 199 11.82 -1.01 -15.54
N HIS A 200 12.12 -2.27 -15.22
CA HIS A 200 12.80 -2.74 -13.99
C HIS A 200 12.12 -2.31 -12.68
N LEU A 201 10.81 -2.04 -12.70
CA LEU A 201 10.10 -1.50 -11.54
C LEU A 201 9.71 -2.56 -10.52
N VAL A 202 9.49 -3.81 -10.95
CA VAL A 202 9.04 -4.87 -10.04
C VAL A 202 10.21 -5.37 -9.21
N GLU A 203 10.16 -5.16 -7.88
CA GLU A 203 11.17 -5.63 -6.93
C GLU A 203 10.80 -7.00 -6.38
N ALA A 204 9.55 -7.16 -5.91
CA ALA A 204 9.08 -8.42 -5.35
C ALA A 204 7.58 -8.65 -5.56
N ILE A 205 7.22 -9.92 -5.65
CA ILE A 205 5.85 -10.44 -5.68
C ILE A 205 5.72 -11.47 -4.57
N ILE A 206 4.86 -11.21 -3.59
CA ILE A 206 4.73 -12.03 -2.38
C ILE A 206 3.30 -12.50 -2.24
N ILE A 207 3.07 -13.80 -2.36
CA ILE A 207 1.74 -14.40 -2.18
C ILE A 207 1.50 -14.59 -0.69
N LEU A 208 0.44 -13.96 -0.18
CA LEU A 208 0.09 -14.00 1.24
C LEU A 208 -0.83 -15.19 1.57
N PRO A 209 -0.88 -15.63 2.83
CA PRO A 209 -1.84 -16.63 3.30
C PRO A 209 -3.29 -16.19 3.06
N ARG A 210 -4.18 -17.15 2.89
CA ARG A 210 -5.63 -16.89 2.91
C ARG A 210 -6.09 -16.56 4.33
N ASN A 211 -7.29 -16.02 4.44
CA ASN A 211 -7.92 -15.70 5.74
C ASN A 211 -7.15 -14.71 6.62
N LEU A 212 -6.33 -13.83 6.03
CA LEU A 212 -5.71 -12.72 6.73
C LEU A 212 -6.70 -11.58 6.98
N PHE A 213 -7.67 -11.39 6.08
CA PHE A 213 -8.73 -10.38 6.22
C PHE A 213 -9.92 -10.93 6.99
N TYR A 214 -10.46 -10.14 7.92
CA TYR A 214 -11.58 -10.59 8.76
C TYR A 214 -12.92 -10.71 8.00
N THR A 215 -13.06 -10.01 6.88
CA THR A 215 -14.33 -9.90 6.12
C THR A 215 -14.35 -10.67 4.84
N THR A 216 -13.21 -11.17 4.39
CA THR A 216 -13.09 -11.92 3.13
C THR A 216 -11.99 -12.97 3.23
N ASP A 217 -12.15 -14.05 2.47
CA ASP A 217 -11.14 -15.09 2.29
C ASP A 217 -10.35 -14.92 0.98
N ILE A 218 -10.44 -13.74 0.36
CA ILE A 218 -9.74 -13.45 -0.88
C ILE A 218 -8.23 -13.67 -0.73
N SER A 219 -7.65 -14.33 -1.71
CA SER A 219 -6.19 -14.49 -1.79
C SER A 219 -5.58 -13.22 -2.35
N VAL A 220 -4.62 -12.65 -1.63
CA VAL A 220 -3.96 -11.40 -2.00
C VAL A 220 -2.46 -11.59 -2.19
N THR A 221 -1.91 -10.75 -3.05
CA THR A 221 -0.49 -10.64 -3.32
C THR A 221 -0.02 -9.26 -2.90
N LEU A 222 1.09 -9.21 -2.17
CA LEU A 222 1.81 -7.99 -1.89
C LEU A 222 2.80 -7.75 -3.04
N TRP A 223 2.65 -6.61 -3.68
CA TRP A 223 3.55 -6.11 -4.72
C TRP A 223 4.52 -5.11 -4.12
N ILE A 224 5.80 -5.27 -4.42
CA ILE A 224 6.82 -4.27 -4.13
C ILE A 224 7.34 -3.72 -5.45
N LEU A 225 7.16 -2.41 -5.64
CA LEU A 225 7.75 -1.68 -6.77
C LEU A 225 8.86 -0.77 -6.26
N ASN A 226 9.94 -0.65 -7.02
CA ASN A 226 11.11 0.16 -6.68
C ASN A 226 11.60 0.91 -7.92
N LYS A 227 11.65 2.24 -7.84
CA LYS A 227 12.13 3.11 -8.94
C LYS A 227 13.64 3.04 -9.16
N ASN A 228 14.40 2.58 -8.17
CA ASN A 228 15.85 2.49 -8.27
C ASN A 228 16.36 1.19 -7.64
N LYS A 229 16.64 0.21 -8.49
CA LYS A 229 17.18 -1.10 -8.09
C LYS A 229 18.70 -1.20 -8.26
N LYS A 230 19.38 -0.10 -8.71
CA LYS A 230 20.83 -0.03 -8.92
C LYS A 230 21.59 -0.06 -7.59
N ALA A 231 22.85 -0.50 -7.69
CA ALA A 231 23.74 -0.48 -6.55
C ALA A 231 23.90 0.94 -6.00
N ARG A 232 23.71 1.09 -4.68
CA ARG A 232 23.86 2.39 -4.00
C ARG A 232 24.12 2.24 -2.50
N VAL A 233 24.65 3.30 -1.92
CA VAL A 233 24.79 3.43 -0.48
C VAL A 233 23.88 4.57 -0.04
N VAL A 234 23.04 4.31 0.95
CA VAL A 234 22.15 5.32 1.55
C VAL A 234 22.34 5.36 3.05
N GLU A 235 22.21 6.54 3.64
CA GLU A 235 22.09 6.67 5.08
C GLU A 235 20.60 6.63 5.46
N GLN A 236 20.23 5.72 6.33
CA GLN A 236 18.87 5.55 6.78
C GLN A 236 18.85 5.32 8.30
N ASN A 237 18.12 6.15 9.02
CA ASN A 237 18.05 6.12 10.49
C ASN A 237 19.43 6.04 11.17
N GLY A 238 20.39 6.86 10.68
CA GLY A 238 21.77 6.93 11.19
C GLY A 238 22.65 5.72 10.88
N LYS A 239 22.22 4.84 9.98
CA LYS A 239 22.98 3.66 9.52
C LYS A 239 23.21 3.72 8.03
N LEU A 240 24.43 3.36 7.61
CA LEU A 240 24.74 3.18 6.19
C LEU A 240 24.24 1.82 5.72
N LYS A 241 23.33 1.83 4.75
CA LYS A 241 22.86 0.63 4.04
C LYS A 241 23.46 0.57 2.66
N ARG A 242 23.95 -0.60 2.29
CA ARG A 242 24.51 -0.89 0.97
C ARG A 242 23.56 -1.80 0.22
N TYR A 243 23.04 -1.30 -0.89
CA TYR A 243 22.24 -2.09 -1.82
C TYR A 243 23.13 -2.54 -2.96
N ARG A 244 23.06 -3.85 -3.31
CA ARG A 244 23.63 -4.36 -4.53
C ARG A 244 22.76 -4.02 -5.73
N ASP A 245 23.27 -4.19 -6.92
CA ASP A 245 22.46 -4.10 -8.13
C ASP A 245 21.47 -5.27 -8.20
N ARG A 246 20.21 -4.97 -8.49
CA ARG A 246 19.10 -5.92 -8.65
C ARG A 246 18.19 -5.54 -9.81
N GLU A 247 18.69 -4.72 -10.74
CA GLU A 247 17.86 -4.13 -11.81
C GLU A 247 17.11 -5.24 -12.58
N ASP A 248 17.78 -6.35 -12.89
CA ASP A 248 17.22 -7.49 -13.64
C ASP A 248 16.69 -8.62 -12.76
N GLU A 249 16.48 -8.38 -11.47
CA GLU A 249 16.01 -9.40 -10.54
C GLU A 249 14.60 -9.08 -10.02
N ILE A 250 13.79 -10.11 -9.84
CA ILE A 250 12.48 -10.03 -9.16
C ILE A 250 12.43 -11.14 -8.11
N LEU A 251 12.14 -10.77 -6.86
CA LEU A 251 11.93 -11.74 -5.79
C LEU A 251 10.51 -12.29 -5.85
N PHE A 252 10.37 -13.61 -5.97
CA PHE A 252 9.09 -14.29 -5.77
C PHE A 252 9.10 -15.02 -4.43
N MET A 253 8.08 -14.74 -3.60
CA MET A 253 7.98 -15.35 -2.28
C MET A 253 6.57 -15.92 -2.06
N ASP A 254 6.51 -17.17 -1.61
CA ASP A 254 5.26 -17.84 -1.27
C ASP A 254 5.13 -17.98 0.25
N LEU A 255 4.25 -17.18 0.84
CA LEU A 255 3.96 -17.20 2.27
C LEU A 255 2.64 -17.89 2.60
N ARG A 256 2.01 -18.62 1.66
CA ARG A 256 0.68 -19.24 1.85
C ARG A 256 0.63 -20.21 3.03
N GLN A 257 1.75 -20.82 3.38
CA GLN A 257 1.86 -21.76 4.51
C GLN A 257 2.38 -21.09 5.79
N MET A 258 2.59 -19.77 5.78
CA MET A 258 3.12 -19.03 6.91
C MET A 258 1.99 -18.47 7.78
N GLY A 259 2.33 -18.22 9.05
CA GLY A 259 1.39 -17.64 10.02
C GLY A 259 0.89 -18.67 11.02
N SER A 260 0.13 -18.19 11.97
CA SER A 260 -0.50 -18.98 13.02
C SER A 260 -2.01 -18.78 13.03
N PRO A 261 -2.79 -19.80 13.34
CA PRO A 261 -4.23 -19.62 13.50
C PRO A 261 -4.54 -18.56 14.56
N TYR A 262 -5.41 -17.62 14.19
CA TYR A 262 -5.95 -16.60 15.08
C TYR A 262 -7.47 -16.73 15.06
N GLU A 263 -8.05 -16.99 16.23
CA GLU A 263 -9.43 -17.45 16.33
C GLU A 263 -9.70 -18.71 15.47
N LYS A 264 -10.96 -19.11 15.33
CA LYS A 264 -11.31 -20.37 14.59
C LYS A 264 -11.12 -20.31 13.08
N LYS A 265 -11.03 -19.11 12.50
CA LYS A 265 -11.15 -18.91 11.03
C LYS A 265 -9.97 -18.15 10.41
N TYR A 266 -9.27 -17.32 11.17
CA TYR A 266 -8.30 -16.37 10.64
C TYR A 266 -6.86 -16.84 10.84
N ILE A 267 -5.96 -16.24 10.07
CA ILE A 267 -4.51 -16.43 10.18
C ILE A 267 -3.88 -15.08 10.52
N GLU A 268 -2.93 -15.08 11.43
CA GLU A 268 -2.09 -13.93 11.74
C GLU A 268 -0.64 -14.22 11.37
N LEU A 269 0.01 -13.28 10.66
CA LEU A 269 1.44 -13.33 10.42
C LEU A 269 2.18 -12.93 11.69
N THR A 270 3.00 -13.82 12.22
CA THR A 270 3.76 -13.58 13.44
C THR A 270 5.05 -12.80 13.14
N LYS A 271 5.62 -12.11 14.17
CA LYS A 271 6.88 -11.34 14.06
C LYS A 271 8.09 -12.14 13.56
N LYS A 272 8.02 -13.47 13.49
CA LYS A 272 9.09 -14.29 12.92
C LYS A 272 9.29 -14.11 11.41
N ILE A 273 8.27 -13.63 10.69
CA ILE A 273 8.34 -13.44 9.23
C ILE A 273 9.19 -12.22 8.86
N GLY A 274 9.14 -11.12 9.64
CA GLY A 274 9.97 -9.94 9.41
C GLY A 274 11.48 -10.13 9.68
N ARG A 275 11.90 -11.32 10.12
CA ARG A 275 13.31 -11.69 10.32
C ARG A 275 13.80 -12.74 9.32
N ALA A 276 12.97 -13.22 8.42
CA ALA A 276 13.42 -14.03 7.28
C ALA A 276 14.19 -13.07 6.36
N HIS A 277 15.49 -13.14 6.42
CA HIS A 277 16.44 -12.27 5.72
C HIS A 277 16.06 -12.13 4.24
N VAL A 278 15.81 -10.89 3.84
CA VAL A 278 15.89 -10.46 2.46
C VAL A 278 17.35 -10.12 2.14
#